data_baed7b0d53503a96c6078ec7fbb769f3
#
_entry.id   baed7b0d53503a96c6078ec7fbb769f3
#
_cell.length_a   1.000
_cell.length_b   1.000
_cell.length_c   1.000
_cell.angle_alpha   90.00
_cell.angle_beta   90.00
_cell.angle_gamma   90.00
#
_symmetry.space_group_name_H-M   'P 1'
#
loop_
_entity.id
_entity.type
_entity.pdbx_description
1 polymer ?
#
loop_
_entity_poly.entity_id
_entity_poly.type
_entity_poly.pdbx_seq_one_letter_code
_entity_poly.pdbx_strand_id
1 'polypeptide(L)'
;MPPANEQMKWVYMSSFKLYTRTGDDGTTGLLSGKRLSKHHVRIKAYGTVDELNAWVGMIRNFKTDKNTDKTLVKIQQELMIIASQLSDDTTFEVSKLVKILDPISEEEVKHLEDQIDQINNELPELKNFVIPGGHMLVSYAHLARCTCRRAERFVTELNEIENLPQIIIAYINRLSDYLFILARKLAKDYEVKEIKWIAQKK
;
A
#
# COMPACT_ATOMS: atom_id res chain seq x y z
N MET A 1 22.82 15.05 26.23
CA MET A 1 22.07 13.82 26.40
C MET A 1 20.58 14.17 26.37
N PRO A 2 19.80 13.76 25.39
CA PRO A 2 18.37 13.96 25.45
C PRO A 2 17.80 13.01 26.52
N PRO A 3 16.72 13.39 27.22
CA PRO A 3 16.09 12.51 28.19
C PRO A 3 15.56 11.28 27.46
N ALA A 4 15.96 10.15 28.00
CA ALA A 4 15.50 8.87 27.52
C ALA A 4 13.97 8.76 27.69
N ASN A 5 13.24 8.80 26.58
CA ASN A 5 12.38 7.72 26.27
C ASN A 5 11.18 7.47 27.19
N GLU A 6 10.07 8.07 26.89
CA GLU A 6 8.84 7.27 26.88
C GLU A 6 8.82 6.46 25.58
N GLN A 7 9.69 5.45 25.52
CA GLN A 7 9.52 4.35 24.61
C GLN A 7 8.12 3.82 24.81
N MET A 8 7.34 3.76 23.72
CA MET A 8 6.16 2.94 23.64
C MET A 8 6.45 1.65 24.43
N LYS A 9 5.91 1.53 25.63
CA LYS A 9 5.83 0.28 26.34
C LYS A 9 4.94 -0.63 25.49
N TRP A 10 5.54 -1.29 24.54
CA TRP A 10 5.01 -2.56 24.10
C TRP A 10 5.03 -3.41 25.36
N VAL A 11 3.89 -3.43 26.05
CA VAL A 11 3.71 -4.30 27.19
C VAL A 11 3.90 -5.70 26.63
N TYR A 12 5.05 -6.29 26.91
CA TYR A 12 5.28 -7.72 26.77
C TYR A 12 4.25 -8.38 27.69
N MET A 13 3.07 -8.59 27.17
CA MET A 13 2.05 -9.37 27.84
C MET A 13 2.45 -10.84 27.68
N SER A 14 3.13 -11.36 28.69
CA SER A 14 3.54 -12.75 28.79
C SER A 14 2.38 -13.77 28.78
N SER A 15 1.15 -13.32 28.48
CA SER A 15 -0.06 -14.14 28.35
C SER A 15 -0.95 -13.79 27.16
N PHE A 16 -0.44 -13.04 26.16
CA PHE A 16 -1.23 -12.65 25.00
C PHE A 16 -1.49 -13.87 24.11
N LYS A 17 -2.71 -14.38 24.14
CA LYS A 17 -3.15 -15.37 23.15
C LYS A 17 -3.37 -14.70 21.82
N LEU A 18 -2.69 -15.19 20.80
CA LEU A 18 -2.83 -14.67 19.43
C LEU A 18 -4.27 -14.78 18.90
N TYR A 19 -5.02 -15.76 19.35
CA TYR A 19 -6.43 -15.95 19.01
C TYR A 19 -7.34 -15.63 20.19
N THR A 20 -8.36 -14.81 19.95
CA THR A 20 -9.36 -14.41 20.96
C THR A 20 -10.70 -15.13 20.77
N ARG A 21 -10.91 -15.75 19.60
CA ARG A 21 -12.17 -16.37 19.16
C ARG A 21 -13.36 -15.40 19.06
N THR A 22 -13.15 -14.12 19.31
CA THR A 22 -14.23 -13.12 19.27
C THR A 22 -14.71 -12.79 17.85
N GLY A 23 -13.98 -13.26 16.83
CA GLY A 23 -14.33 -13.06 15.42
C GLY A 23 -14.93 -14.28 14.73
N ASP A 24 -15.19 -15.38 15.45
CA ASP A 24 -15.70 -16.62 14.87
C ASP A 24 -17.17 -16.48 14.40
N ASP A 25 -17.88 -15.47 14.89
CA ASP A 25 -19.23 -15.08 14.48
C ASP A 25 -19.27 -14.28 13.14
N GLY A 26 -18.13 -14.10 12.46
CA GLY A 26 -18.05 -13.32 11.21
C GLY A 26 -17.94 -11.81 11.43
N THR A 27 -17.73 -11.34 12.66
CA THR A 27 -17.48 -9.94 12.98
C THR A 27 -16.04 -9.68 13.36
N THR A 28 -15.61 -8.41 13.35
CA THR A 28 -14.29 -7.95 13.81
C THR A 28 -14.39 -6.61 14.52
N GLY A 29 -13.46 -6.34 15.43
CA GLY A 29 -13.38 -5.05 16.14
C GLY A 29 -12.53 -4.05 15.40
N LEU A 30 -12.97 -2.78 15.39
CA LEU A 30 -12.18 -1.63 15.00
C LEU A 30 -11.33 -1.12 16.18
N LEU A 31 -10.43 -0.18 15.92
CA LEU A 31 -9.62 0.44 16.97
C LEU A 31 -10.46 1.22 18.00
N SER A 32 -11.61 1.75 17.60
CA SER A 32 -12.61 2.36 18.50
C SER A 32 -13.29 1.37 19.45
N GLY A 33 -13.17 0.07 19.19
CA GLY A 33 -13.91 -1.00 19.87
C GLY A 33 -15.25 -1.35 19.22
N LYS A 34 -15.73 -0.59 18.22
CA LYS A 34 -16.93 -0.94 17.46
C LYS A 34 -16.69 -2.22 16.67
N ARG A 35 -17.73 -3.06 16.61
CA ARG A 35 -17.68 -4.30 15.82
C ARG A 35 -18.41 -4.14 14.51
N LEU A 36 -17.79 -4.62 13.43
CA LEU A 36 -18.35 -4.64 12.10
C LEU A 36 -18.31 -6.05 11.52
N SER A 37 -19.17 -6.33 10.56
CA SER A 37 -19.07 -7.56 9.77
C SER A 37 -17.74 -7.59 9.00
N LYS A 38 -17.09 -8.75 8.93
CA LYS A 38 -15.84 -8.94 8.17
C LYS A 38 -15.95 -8.60 6.69
N HIS A 39 -17.16 -8.55 6.12
CA HIS A 39 -17.41 -8.15 4.74
C HIS A 39 -17.75 -6.65 4.57
N HIS A 40 -17.74 -5.87 5.64
CA HIS A 40 -17.96 -4.43 5.55
C HIS A 40 -16.90 -3.75 4.68
N VAL A 41 -17.27 -2.69 3.92
CA VAL A 41 -16.36 -2.01 2.99
C VAL A 41 -15.10 -1.49 3.68
N ARG A 42 -15.20 -0.98 4.91
CA ARG A 42 -14.06 -0.54 5.71
C ARG A 42 -13.05 -1.68 5.94
N ILE A 43 -13.57 -2.89 6.27
CA ILE A 43 -12.70 -4.06 6.46
C ILE A 43 -12.05 -4.49 5.15
N LYS A 44 -12.79 -4.42 4.03
CA LYS A 44 -12.23 -4.67 2.68
C LYS A 44 -11.15 -3.64 2.32
N ALA A 45 -11.37 -2.36 2.64
CA ALA A 45 -10.42 -1.30 2.34
C ALA A 45 -9.07 -1.52 3.02
N TYR A 46 -9.04 -1.54 4.37
CA TYR A 46 -7.76 -1.70 5.06
C TYR A 46 -7.17 -3.10 4.90
N GLY A 47 -7.99 -4.16 4.80
CA GLY A 47 -7.49 -5.51 4.55
C GLY A 47 -6.85 -5.67 3.18
N THR A 48 -7.33 -4.94 2.15
CA THR A 48 -6.69 -4.93 0.83
C THR A 48 -5.42 -4.09 0.82
N VAL A 49 -5.34 -3.03 1.65
CA VAL A 49 -4.09 -2.29 1.86
C VAL A 49 -3.04 -3.18 2.55
N ASP A 50 -3.45 -4.00 3.51
CA ASP A 50 -2.57 -4.98 4.16
C ASP A 50 -2.07 -6.05 3.16
N GLU A 51 -2.96 -6.58 2.31
CA GLU A 51 -2.57 -7.47 1.21
C GLU A 51 -1.55 -6.81 0.26
N LEU A 52 -1.76 -5.54 -0.10
CA LEU A 52 -0.83 -4.77 -0.91
C LEU A 52 0.54 -4.66 -0.23
N ASN A 53 0.56 -4.39 1.06
CA ASN A 53 1.79 -4.29 1.84
C ASN A 53 2.59 -5.61 1.81
N ALA A 54 1.91 -6.76 1.89
CA ALA A 54 2.54 -8.07 1.75
C ALA A 54 3.13 -8.28 0.33
N TRP A 55 2.44 -7.84 -0.73
CA TRP A 55 2.98 -7.88 -2.10
C TRP A 55 4.21 -6.99 -2.29
N VAL A 56 4.24 -5.80 -1.68
CA VAL A 56 5.43 -4.94 -1.66
C VAL A 56 6.58 -5.63 -0.95
N GLY A 57 6.33 -6.29 0.19
CA GLY A 57 7.30 -7.12 0.89
C GLY A 57 7.84 -8.26 0.01
N MET A 58 6.99 -8.87 -0.82
CA MET A 58 7.40 -9.92 -1.74
C MET A 58 8.40 -9.42 -2.80
N ILE A 59 8.21 -8.21 -3.33
CA ILE A 59 9.15 -7.57 -4.25
C ILE A 59 10.51 -7.36 -3.57
N ARG A 60 10.53 -6.94 -2.32
CA ARG A 60 11.74 -6.68 -1.54
C ARG A 60 12.57 -7.92 -1.24
N ASN A 61 12.00 -9.12 -1.29
CA ASN A 61 12.74 -10.38 -1.12
C ASN A 61 13.72 -10.67 -2.27
N PHE A 62 13.64 -9.91 -3.35
CA PHE A 62 14.56 -10.02 -4.48
C PHE A 62 15.60 -8.89 -4.43
N LYS A 63 16.74 -9.13 -5.10
CA LYS A 63 17.79 -8.14 -5.18
C LYS A 63 17.34 -6.98 -6.08
N THR A 64 17.02 -5.86 -5.48
CA THR A 64 16.81 -4.56 -6.14
C THR A 64 18.00 -3.63 -5.84
N ASP A 65 18.08 -2.50 -6.53
CA ASP A 65 19.04 -1.46 -6.16
C ASP A 65 18.65 -0.80 -4.81
N LYS A 66 19.64 -0.15 -4.17
CA LYS A 66 19.44 0.43 -2.83
C LYS A 66 18.37 1.52 -2.78
N ASN A 67 18.19 2.29 -3.86
CA ASN A 67 17.18 3.35 -3.88
C ASN A 67 15.77 2.74 -3.96
N THR A 68 15.59 1.77 -4.84
CA THR A 68 14.34 1.00 -4.96
C THR A 68 13.96 0.33 -3.63
N ASP A 69 14.90 -0.35 -2.95
CA ASP A 69 14.60 -0.99 -1.66
C ASP A 69 14.20 0.05 -0.58
N LYS A 70 14.91 1.17 -0.48
CA LYS A 70 14.53 2.25 0.45
C LYS A 70 13.13 2.79 0.17
N THR A 71 12.80 3.02 -1.09
CA THR A 71 11.47 3.49 -1.49
C THR A 71 10.39 2.47 -1.13
N LEU A 72 10.64 1.19 -1.37
CA LEU A 72 9.69 0.12 -1.01
C LEU A 72 9.50 -0.01 0.50
N VAL A 73 10.57 0.15 1.31
CA VAL A 73 10.44 0.22 2.79
C VAL A 73 9.57 1.39 3.21
N LYS A 74 9.81 2.58 2.65
CA LYS A 74 9.01 3.76 2.93
C LYS A 74 7.54 3.52 2.57
N ILE A 75 7.24 2.99 1.38
CA ILE A 75 5.89 2.63 0.95
C ILE A 75 5.23 1.65 1.94
N GLN A 76 5.93 0.65 2.44
CA GLN A 76 5.37 -0.29 3.42
C GLN A 76 5.00 0.41 4.74
N GLN A 77 5.82 1.35 5.21
CA GLN A 77 5.51 2.15 6.39
C GLN A 77 4.29 3.04 6.17
N GLU A 78 4.19 3.68 5.02
CA GLU A 78 3.06 4.53 4.63
C GLU A 78 1.76 3.72 4.48
N LEU A 79 1.83 2.50 3.92
CA LEU A 79 0.69 1.59 3.86
C LEU A 79 0.22 1.14 5.25
N MET A 80 1.12 0.96 6.23
CA MET A 80 0.74 0.71 7.62
C MET A 80 0.00 1.90 8.24
N ILE A 81 0.44 3.13 7.95
CA ILE A 81 -0.24 4.36 8.40
C ILE A 81 -1.65 4.43 7.78
N ILE A 82 -1.75 4.23 6.47
CA ILE A 82 -3.05 4.25 5.75
C ILE A 82 -3.99 3.17 6.31
N ALA A 83 -3.53 1.92 6.48
CA ALA A 83 -4.34 0.85 7.03
C ALA A 83 -4.83 1.17 8.44
N SER A 84 -3.97 1.78 9.27
CA SER A 84 -4.33 2.23 10.62
C SER A 84 -5.39 3.32 10.58
N GLN A 85 -5.25 4.32 9.71
CA GLN A 85 -6.24 5.39 9.53
C GLN A 85 -7.59 4.85 9.03
N LEU A 86 -7.58 3.91 8.08
CA LEU A 86 -8.79 3.28 7.57
C LEU A 86 -9.46 2.36 8.60
N SER A 87 -8.72 1.81 9.56
CA SER A 87 -9.27 0.98 10.64
C SER A 87 -9.87 1.77 11.80
N ASP A 88 -9.67 3.09 11.84
CA ASP A 88 -10.24 3.99 12.83
C ASP A 88 -11.52 4.64 12.26
N ASP A 89 -12.66 4.43 12.91
CA ASP A 89 -13.95 5.01 12.55
C ASP A 89 -14.29 6.28 13.36
N THR A 90 -13.33 6.79 14.10
CA THR A 90 -13.44 8.10 14.73
C THR A 90 -13.16 9.20 13.72
N THR A 91 -13.72 10.39 13.91
CA THR A 91 -13.38 11.52 13.05
C THR A 91 -11.87 11.79 13.12
N PHE A 92 -11.27 12.16 12.01
CA PHE A 92 -9.83 12.40 11.89
C PHE A 92 -9.29 13.36 12.98
N GLU A 93 -10.11 14.34 13.40
CA GLU A 93 -9.75 15.30 14.46
C GLU A 93 -9.72 14.70 15.87
N VAL A 94 -10.44 13.60 16.10
CA VAL A 94 -10.58 12.93 17.42
C VAL A 94 -9.71 11.68 17.51
N SER A 95 -9.22 11.19 16.37
CA SER A 95 -8.43 9.98 16.30
C SER A 95 -7.19 10.05 17.20
N LYS A 96 -7.05 9.07 18.09
CA LYS A 96 -5.82 8.90 18.90
C LYS A 96 -4.63 8.54 18.04
N LEU A 97 -4.84 7.93 16.87
CA LEU A 97 -3.79 7.53 15.94
C LEU A 97 -3.13 8.74 15.27
N VAL A 98 -3.91 9.76 14.91
CA VAL A 98 -3.40 11.01 14.33
C VAL A 98 -2.43 11.72 15.28
N LYS A 99 -2.58 11.50 16.59
CA LYS A 99 -1.67 12.05 17.62
C LYS A 99 -0.36 11.26 17.79
N ILE A 100 -0.30 10.05 17.24
CA ILE A 100 0.83 9.12 17.41
C ILE A 100 1.59 8.92 16.10
N LEU A 101 0.86 8.92 14.98
CA LEU A 101 1.39 8.67 13.65
C LEU A 101 1.24 9.94 12.81
N ASP A 102 2.32 10.39 12.21
CA ASP A 102 2.24 11.45 11.21
C ASP A 102 1.38 10.95 10.03
N PRO A 103 0.27 11.63 9.71
CA PRO A 103 -0.60 11.21 8.61
C PRO A 103 0.11 11.38 7.27
N ILE A 104 -0.38 10.65 6.26
CA ILE A 104 0.05 10.86 4.87
C ILE A 104 -0.21 12.32 4.46
N SER A 105 0.75 12.93 3.82
CA SER A 105 0.73 14.32 3.35
C SER A 105 1.04 14.43 1.84
N GLU A 106 0.99 15.62 1.30
CA GLU A 106 1.40 15.91 -0.09
C GLU A 106 2.88 15.55 -0.35
N GLU A 107 3.73 15.54 0.66
CA GLU A 107 5.16 15.20 0.52
C GLU A 107 5.34 13.73 0.12
N GLU A 108 4.54 12.81 0.68
CA GLU A 108 4.58 11.40 0.33
C GLU A 108 4.10 11.16 -1.10
N VAL A 109 3.06 11.87 -1.54
CA VAL A 109 2.58 11.81 -2.92
C VAL A 109 3.64 12.34 -3.87
N LYS A 110 4.22 13.51 -3.55
CA LYS A 110 5.30 14.11 -4.35
C LYS A 110 6.52 13.21 -4.41
N HIS A 111 6.89 12.55 -3.32
CA HIS A 111 7.99 11.60 -3.34
C HIS A 111 7.77 10.47 -4.35
N LEU A 112 6.55 9.90 -4.42
CA LEU A 112 6.22 8.89 -5.43
C LEU A 112 6.32 9.47 -6.85
N GLU A 113 5.85 10.71 -7.09
CA GLU A 113 5.96 11.38 -8.38
C GLU A 113 7.42 11.57 -8.81
N ASP A 114 8.27 12.03 -7.90
CA ASP A 114 9.69 12.22 -8.15
C ASP A 114 10.38 10.87 -8.51
N GLN A 115 10.00 9.78 -7.82
CA GLN A 115 10.50 8.44 -8.14
C GLN A 115 9.99 7.92 -9.50
N ILE A 116 8.73 8.18 -9.84
CA ILE A 116 8.15 7.84 -11.15
C ILE A 116 8.92 8.55 -12.26
N ASP A 117 9.12 9.86 -12.12
CA ASP A 117 9.81 10.69 -13.13
C ASP A 117 11.26 10.24 -13.31
N GLN A 118 11.97 9.98 -12.20
CA GLN A 118 13.34 9.47 -12.24
C GLN A 118 13.42 8.16 -13.04
N ILE A 119 12.58 7.19 -12.72
CA ILE A 119 12.56 5.89 -13.40
C ILE A 119 12.16 6.05 -14.86
N ASN A 120 11.14 6.85 -15.14
CA ASN A 120 10.64 7.04 -16.51
C ASN A 120 11.68 7.66 -17.44
N ASN A 121 12.53 8.55 -16.94
CA ASN A 121 13.63 9.14 -17.72
C ASN A 121 14.70 8.11 -18.14
N GLU A 122 14.78 6.98 -17.47
CA GLU A 122 15.70 5.90 -17.79
C GLU A 122 15.12 4.83 -18.71
N LEU A 123 13.82 4.88 -18.97
CA LEU A 123 13.08 3.87 -19.73
C LEU A 123 12.76 4.35 -21.14
N PRO A 124 12.66 3.44 -22.12
CA PRO A 124 12.16 3.79 -23.43
C PRO A 124 10.69 4.23 -23.36
N GLU A 125 10.31 5.13 -24.26
CA GLU A 125 8.94 5.63 -24.37
C GLU A 125 7.92 4.49 -24.48
N LEU A 126 6.84 4.56 -23.69
CA LEU A 126 5.76 3.59 -23.70
C LEU A 126 4.78 3.90 -24.85
N LYS A 127 4.84 3.13 -25.94
CA LYS A 127 3.96 3.29 -27.11
C LYS A 127 2.82 2.30 -27.19
N ASN A 128 2.83 1.24 -26.36
CA ASN A 128 1.83 0.16 -26.35
C ASN A 128 1.62 -0.31 -24.93
N PHE A 129 0.47 -0.94 -24.66
CA PHE A 129 0.31 -1.71 -23.44
C PHE A 129 1.31 -2.86 -23.39
N VAL A 130 1.77 -3.18 -22.18
CA VAL A 130 2.68 -4.31 -21.92
C VAL A 130 1.90 -5.46 -21.32
N ILE A 131 2.18 -6.65 -21.79
CA ILE A 131 1.64 -7.88 -21.20
C ILE A 131 2.48 -8.22 -19.96
N PRO A 132 1.86 -8.30 -18.76
CA PRO A 132 2.58 -8.65 -17.54
C PRO A 132 3.25 -10.04 -17.64
N GLY A 133 4.51 -10.14 -17.19
CA GLY A 133 5.22 -11.42 -17.18
C GLY A 133 6.70 -11.31 -17.53
N GLY A 134 7.29 -12.43 -17.91
CA GLY A 134 8.69 -12.53 -18.33
C GLY A 134 9.68 -12.80 -17.20
N HIS A 135 9.45 -12.26 -16.01
CA HIS A 135 10.21 -12.56 -14.80
C HIS A 135 9.31 -12.53 -13.57
N MET A 136 9.63 -13.34 -12.56
CA MET A 136 8.81 -13.48 -11.36
C MET A 136 8.65 -12.15 -10.63
N LEU A 137 9.75 -11.40 -10.48
CA LEU A 137 9.75 -10.08 -9.81
C LEU A 137 8.89 -9.05 -10.56
N VAL A 138 8.95 -9.04 -11.90
CA VAL A 138 8.09 -8.20 -12.76
C VAL A 138 6.61 -8.54 -12.54
N SER A 139 6.31 -9.85 -12.47
CA SER A 139 4.94 -10.32 -12.20
C SER A 139 4.45 -9.90 -10.82
N TYR A 140 5.30 -9.94 -9.78
CA TYR A 140 4.94 -9.47 -8.45
C TYR A 140 4.67 -7.97 -8.40
N ALA A 141 5.43 -7.15 -9.12
CA ALA A 141 5.17 -5.72 -9.22
C ALA A 141 3.80 -5.45 -9.89
N HIS A 142 3.44 -6.21 -10.92
CA HIS A 142 2.12 -6.12 -11.53
C HIS A 142 0.99 -6.63 -10.61
N LEU A 143 1.21 -7.69 -9.81
CA LEU A 143 0.24 -8.15 -8.82
C LEU A 143 0.03 -7.10 -7.72
N ALA A 144 1.10 -6.52 -7.20
CA ALA A 144 1.03 -5.40 -6.26
C ALA A 144 0.23 -4.23 -6.85
N ARG A 145 0.51 -3.85 -8.11
CA ARG A 145 -0.26 -2.82 -8.83
C ARG A 145 -1.75 -3.16 -8.94
N CYS A 146 -2.10 -4.39 -9.30
CA CYS A 146 -3.51 -4.80 -9.41
C CYS A 146 -4.21 -4.78 -8.04
N THR A 147 -3.51 -5.20 -6.97
CA THR A 147 -4.00 -5.13 -5.60
C THR A 147 -4.15 -3.67 -5.14
N CYS A 148 -3.18 -2.80 -5.47
CA CYS A 148 -3.25 -1.37 -5.21
C CYS A 148 -4.52 -0.74 -5.82
N ARG A 149 -4.81 -1.02 -7.09
CA ARG A 149 -6.03 -0.57 -7.77
C ARG A 149 -7.32 -1.16 -7.18
N ARG A 150 -7.25 -2.35 -6.60
CA ARG A 150 -8.39 -2.93 -5.85
C ARG A 150 -8.57 -2.21 -4.51
N ALA A 151 -7.49 -1.91 -3.78
CA ALA A 151 -7.53 -1.11 -2.57
C ALA A 151 -8.10 0.29 -2.84
N GLU A 152 -7.65 0.95 -3.90
CA GLU A 152 -8.18 2.25 -4.34
C GLU A 152 -9.70 2.23 -4.50
N ARG A 153 -10.25 1.22 -5.17
CA ARG A 153 -11.72 1.10 -5.34
C ARG A 153 -12.45 0.95 -4.01
N PHE A 154 -11.95 0.13 -3.07
CA PHE A 154 -12.59 -0.01 -1.76
C PHE A 154 -12.43 1.25 -0.89
N VAL A 155 -11.32 1.95 -0.98
CA VAL A 155 -11.12 3.23 -0.28
C VAL A 155 -12.05 4.30 -0.87
N THR A 156 -12.24 4.33 -2.19
CA THR A 156 -13.19 5.23 -2.85
C THR A 156 -14.64 4.92 -2.45
N GLU A 157 -15.03 3.63 -2.44
CA GLU A 157 -16.35 3.18 -1.98
C GLU A 157 -16.58 3.57 -0.50
N LEU A 158 -15.57 3.43 0.35
CA LEU A 158 -15.65 3.87 1.74
C LEU A 158 -15.79 5.40 1.85
N ASN A 159 -15.09 6.15 1.00
CA ASN A 159 -15.16 7.61 0.98
C ASN A 159 -16.55 8.15 0.57
N GLU A 160 -17.34 7.39 -0.20
CA GLU A 160 -18.74 7.76 -0.51
C GLU A 160 -19.66 7.70 0.72
N ILE A 161 -19.29 6.89 1.72
CA ILE A 161 -20.07 6.69 2.95
C ILE A 161 -19.51 7.52 4.11
N GLU A 162 -18.20 7.67 4.15
CA GLU A 162 -17.46 8.32 5.23
C GLU A 162 -16.43 9.28 4.63
N ASN A 163 -16.43 10.52 5.04
CA ASN A 163 -15.53 11.54 4.50
C ASN A 163 -14.06 11.26 4.89
N LEU A 164 -13.33 10.57 4.03
CA LEU A 164 -11.90 10.28 4.23
C LEU A 164 -11.02 11.45 3.77
N PRO A 165 -9.81 11.60 4.32
CA PRO A 165 -8.84 12.55 3.77
C PRO A 165 -8.50 12.20 2.32
N GLN A 166 -8.74 13.16 1.40
CA GLN A 166 -8.51 12.97 -0.04
C GLN A 166 -7.07 12.56 -0.38
N ILE A 167 -6.12 12.95 0.47
CA ILE A 167 -4.72 12.61 0.30
C ILE A 167 -4.46 11.09 0.32
N ILE A 168 -5.26 10.32 1.04
CA ILE A 168 -5.16 8.84 1.06
C ILE A 168 -5.48 8.27 -0.32
N ILE A 169 -6.55 8.78 -0.96
CA ILE A 169 -6.95 8.35 -2.30
C ILE A 169 -5.87 8.75 -3.32
N ALA A 170 -5.39 9.99 -3.24
CA ALA A 170 -4.32 10.50 -4.10
C ALA A 170 -3.05 9.66 -3.99
N TYR A 171 -2.64 9.31 -2.75
CA TYR A 171 -1.48 8.47 -2.51
C TYR A 171 -1.64 7.08 -3.14
N ILE A 172 -2.76 6.37 -2.88
CA ILE A 172 -2.98 5.02 -3.40
C ILE A 172 -3.04 5.04 -4.94
N ASN A 173 -3.65 6.05 -5.54
CA ASN A 173 -3.67 6.24 -6.98
C ASN A 173 -2.24 6.37 -7.52
N ARG A 174 -1.44 7.30 -6.97
CA ARG A 174 -0.04 7.52 -7.37
C ARG A 174 0.84 6.30 -7.14
N LEU A 175 0.61 5.55 -6.06
CA LEU A 175 1.32 4.30 -5.80
C LEU A 175 1.06 3.26 -6.90
N SER A 176 -0.15 3.22 -7.48
CA SER A 176 -0.44 2.31 -8.60
C SER A 176 0.41 2.64 -9.83
N ASP A 177 0.67 3.94 -10.09
CA ASP A 177 1.53 4.39 -11.18
C ASP A 177 3.00 4.06 -10.91
N TYR A 178 3.45 4.28 -9.67
CA TYR A 178 4.79 3.88 -9.25
C TYR A 178 5.03 2.37 -9.44
N LEU A 179 4.10 1.52 -9.02
CA LEU A 179 4.21 0.07 -9.17
C LEU A 179 4.23 -0.37 -10.65
N PHE A 180 3.56 0.38 -11.53
CA PHE A 180 3.63 0.14 -12.96
C PHE A 180 5.01 0.47 -13.53
N ILE A 181 5.53 1.66 -13.23
CA ILE A 181 6.84 2.07 -13.74
C ILE A 181 7.97 1.22 -13.13
N LEU A 182 7.81 0.80 -11.86
CA LEU A 182 8.72 -0.13 -11.20
C LEU A 182 8.76 -1.47 -11.93
N ALA A 183 7.61 -2.03 -12.35
CA ALA A 183 7.58 -3.28 -13.11
C ALA A 183 8.39 -3.17 -14.40
N ARG A 184 8.29 -2.03 -15.11
CA ARG A 184 9.08 -1.77 -16.32
C ARG A 184 10.58 -1.62 -16.03
N LYS A 185 10.93 -0.90 -14.94
CA LYS A 185 12.32 -0.80 -14.49
C LYS A 185 12.90 -2.19 -14.19
N LEU A 186 12.17 -3.01 -13.45
CA LEU A 186 12.58 -4.36 -13.11
C LEU A 186 12.74 -5.24 -14.37
N ALA A 187 11.86 -5.09 -15.37
CA ALA A 187 12.01 -5.78 -16.64
C ALA A 187 13.34 -5.39 -17.33
N LYS A 188 13.71 -4.10 -17.32
CA LYS A 188 15.00 -3.61 -17.83
C LYS A 188 16.17 -4.18 -17.02
N ASP A 189 16.12 -4.09 -15.68
CA ASP A 189 17.20 -4.49 -14.78
C ASP A 189 17.51 -6.01 -14.86
N TYR A 190 16.49 -6.81 -15.15
CA TYR A 190 16.59 -8.26 -15.32
C TYR A 190 16.67 -8.69 -16.79
N GLU A 191 16.90 -7.75 -17.72
CA GLU A 191 17.04 -8.00 -19.15
C GLU A 191 15.85 -8.75 -19.78
N VAL A 192 14.64 -8.52 -19.25
CA VAL A 192 13.40 -9.14 -19.74
C VAL A 192 12.82 -8.28 -20.86
N LYS A 193 12.56 -8.91 -22.00
CA LYS A 193 11.90 -8.24 -23.11
C LYS A 193 10.41 -8.05 -22.81
N GLU A 194 9.96 -6.80 -22.74
CA GLU A 194 8.53 -6.47 -22.60
C GLU A 194 7.76 -6.95 -23.84
N ILE A 195 6.71 -7.74 -23.64
CA ILE A 195 5.80 -8.15 -24.70
C ILE A 195 4.73 -7.07 -24.89
N LYS A 196 4.73 -6.46 -26.08
CA LYS A 196 3.73 -5.44 -26.44
C LYS A 196 2.40 -6.11 -26.75
N TRP A 197 1.33 -5.57 -26.19
CA TRP A 197 -0.01 -5.95 -26.60
C TRP A 197 -0.37 -5.22 -27.89
N ILE A 198 -0.68 -5.98 -28.92
CA ILE A 198 -1.12 -5.48 -30.23
C ILE A 198 -2.53 -6.04 -30.49
N ALA A 199 -3.51 -5.14 -30.64
CA ALA A 199 -4.87 -5.55 -30.98
C ALA A 199 -4.87 -6.22 -32.36
N GLN A 200 -5.38 -7.45 -32.43
CA GLN A 200 -5.64 -8.08 -33.72
C GLN A 200 -6.82 -7.35 -34.37
N LYS A 201 -6.57 -6.72 -35.52
CA LYS A 201 -7.67 -6.24 -36.38
C LYS A 201 -8.43 -7.47 -36.87
N LYS A 202 -9.73 -7.53 -36.60
CA LYS A 202 -10.63 -8.49 -37.25
C LYS A 202 -10.77 -8.15 -38.70
#